data_6b65bd89dd31a5f884e1b3fb24fadd80
#
_entry.id   6b65bd89dd31a5f884e1b3fb24fadd80
#
_cell.length_a   1.000
_cell.length_b   1.000
_cell.length_c   1.000
_cell.angle_alpha   90.00
_cell.angle_beta   90.00
_cell.angle_gamma   90.00
#
_symmetry.space_group_name_H-M   'P 1'
#
loop_
_entity.id
_entity.type
_entity.pdbx_description
1 polymer ?
#
loop_
_entity_poly.entity_id
_entity_poly.type
_entity_poly.pdbx_seq_one_letter_code
_entity_poly.pdbx_strand_id
1 'polypeptide(L)' 'MSITATIMNATTGKPIQKMVFGRLPQYGAGFVIQSGERVTAQRVEIGKPAPGKFVSPVEIWVTPKG' A
#
# COMPACT_ATOMS: atom_id res chain seq x y z
N MET A 1 -14.25 9.18 1.70
CA MET A 1 -14.09 7.73 1.95
C MET A 1 -12.66 7.40 2.27
N SER A 2 -12.45 6.54 3.24
CA SER A 2 -11.10 6.06 3.56
C SER A 2 -10.88 4.68 2.93
N ILE A 3 -9.65 4.43 2.53
CA ILE A 3 -9.25 3.20 1.88
C ILE A 3 -8.16 2.57 2.72
N THR A 4 -8.39 1.33 3.16
CA THR A 4 -7.37 0.58 3.89
C THR A 4 -6.54 -0.22 2.89
N ALA A 5 -5.24 0.00 2.90
CA ALA A 5 -4.33 -0.70 2.00
C ALA A 5 -3.21 -1.36 2.78
N THR A 6 -2.72 -2.47 2.27
CA THR A 6 -1.54 -3.15 2.83
C THR A 6 -0.31 -2.64 2.11
N ILE A 7 0.65 -2.16 2.88
CA ILE A 7 1.92 -1.70 2.32
C ILE A 7 2.84 -2.90 2.21
N MET A 8 3.29 -3.18 0.99
CA MET A 8 4.16 -4.31 0.69
C MET A 8 5.55 -3.83 0.33
N ASN A 9 6.56 -4.50 0.85
CA ASN A 9 7.94 -4.19 0.50
C ASN A 9 8.27 -4.85 -0.84
N ALA A 10 8.49 -4.03 -1.88
CA ALA A 10 8.77 -4.53 -3.23
C ALA A 10 10.11 -5.27 -3.31
N THR A 11 11.02 -5.01 -2.40
CA THR A 11 12.33 -5.67 -2.38
C THR A 11 12.24 -7.08 -1.80
N THR A 12 11.49 -7.25 -0.71
CA THR A 12 11.41 -8.55 -0.01
C THR A 12 10.15 -9.32 -0.34
N GLY A 13 9.13 -8.65 -0.87
CA GLY A 13 7.83 -9.26 -1.12
C GLY A 13 6.99 -9.48 0.13
N LYS A 14 7.39 -8.93 1.27
CA LYS A 14 6.69 -9.13 2.53
C LYS A 14 5.86 -7.90 2.89
N PRO A 15 4.72 -8.10 3.60
CA PRO A 15 3.93 -6.97 4.06
C PRO A 15 4.67 -6.20 5.15
N ILE A 16 4.53 -4.88 5.13
CA ILE A 16 5.12 -4.00 6.14
C ILE A 16 4.06 -3.64 7.18
N GLN A 17 2.96 -3.07 6.72
CA GLN A 17 1.89 -2.60 7.61
C GLN A 17 0.64 -2.31 6.79
N LYS A 18 -0.47 -2.02 7.47
CA LYS A 18 -1.69 -1.53 6.85
C LYS A 18 -1.78 -0.03 7.11
N MET A 19 -2.24 0.70 6.12
CA MET A 19 -2.45 2.14 6.24
C MET A 19 -3.81 2.51 5.67
N VAL A 20 -4.37 3.60 6.18
CA VAL A 20 -5.64 4.14 5.71
C VAL A 20 -5.36 5.40 4.93
N PHE A 21 -5.91 5.48 3.72
CA PHE A 21 -5.73 6.62 2.84
C PHE A 21 -7.07 7.24 2.50
N GLY A 22 -7.12 8.57 2.44
CA GLY A 22 -8.26 9.26 1.86
C GLY A 22 -8.24 9.16 0.34
N ARG A 23 -7.06 9.05 -0.23
CA ARG A 23 -6.83 8.89 -1.66
C ARG A 23 -5.61 8.00 -1.86
N LEU A 24 -5.71 7.04 -2.77
CA LEU A 24 -4.59 6.14 -3.04
C LEU A 24 -3.41 6.91 -3.63
N PRO A 25 -2.17 6.60 -3.18
CA PRO A 25 -0.99 7.22 -3.78
C PRO A 25 -0.81 6.73 -5.21
N GLN A 26 -0.25 7.60 -6.04
CA GLN A 26 0.06 7.26 -7.42
C GLN A 26 1.49 6.75 -7.53
N TYR A 27 1.80 6.13 -8.66
CA TYR A 27 3.16 5.68 -8.96
C TYR A 27 4.15 6.84 -8.76
N GLY A 28 5.23 6.57 -8.04
CA GLY A 28 6.25 7.56 -7.75
C GLY A 28 5.96 8.44 -6.56
N ALA A 29 4.77 8.33 -5.96
CA ALA A 29 4.43 9.13 -4.79
C ALA A 29 5.24 8.68 -3.58
N GLY A 30 5.80 9.64 -2.84
CA GLY A 30 6.52 9.36 -1.61
C GLY A 30 5.63 9.58 -0.40
N PHE A 31 5.77 8.74 0.60
CA PHE A 31 5.09 8.92 1.87
C PHE A 31 5.89 8.25 2.99
N VAL A 32 5.49 8.53 4.22
CA VAL A 32 6.19 8.02 5.40
C VAL A 32 5.34 6.96 6.07
N ILE A 33 5.94 5.80 6.33
CA ILE A 33 5.27 4.71 7.03
C ILE A 33 5.42 4.88 8.55
N GLN A 34 4.74 4.03 9.31
CA GLN A 34 4.66 4.16 10.76
C GLN A 34 6.02 4.17 11.46
N SER A 35 7.00 3.49 10.90
CA SER A 35 8.35 3.45 11.46
C SER A 35 9.11 4.77 11.27
N GLY A 36 8.55 5.72 10.52
CA GLY A 36 9.22 6.97 10.18
C GLY A 36 10.04 6.89 8.91
N GLU A 37 10.11 5.72 8.29
CA GLU A 37 10.87 5.52 7.08
C GLU A 37 10.12 6.06 5.87
N ARG A 38 10.85 6.73 4.99
CA ARG A 38 10.29 7.27 3.77
C ARG A 38 10.31 6.21 2.67
N VAL A 39 9.17 6.03 2.00
CA VAL A 39 9.03 5.02 0.95
C VAL A 39 8.44 5.65 -0.30
N THR A 40 8.68 5.01 -1.44
CA THR A 40 8.14 5.46 -2.72
C THR A 40 7.22 4.38 -3.28
N ALA A 41 6.02 4.76 -3.67
CA ALA A 41 5.07 3.83 -4.27
C ALA A 41 5.54 3.39 -5.65
N GLN A 42 5.72 2.08 -5.82
CA GLN A 42 6.14 1.50 -7.10
C GLN A 42 4.94 1.04 -7.91
N ARG A 43 3.93 0.52 -7.22
CA ARG A 43 2.74 0.05 -7.92
C ARG A 43 1.60 -0.11 -6.90
N VAL A 44 0.38 0.08 -7.37
CA VAL A 44 -0.82 -0.14 -6.57
C VAL A 44 -1.60 -1.26 -7.23
N GLU A 45 -1.89 -2.31 -6.49
CA GLU A 45 -2.66 -3.44 -6.96
C GLU A 45 -3.99 -3.50 -6.22
N ILE A 46 -5.06 -3.65 -6.98
CA ILE A 46 -6.40 -3.83 -6.43
C ILE A 46 -6.85 -5.22 -6.80
N GLY A 47 -6.98 -6.09 -5.80
CA GLY A 47 -7.40 -7.46 -6.01
C GLY A 47 -8.91 -7.56 -6.11
N LYS A 48 -9.40 -8.79 -6.36
CA LYS A 48 -10.82 -9.07 -6.36
C LYS A 48 -11.31 -9.27 -4.94
N PRO A 49 -12.51 -8.78 -4.59
CA PRO A 49 -13.05 -9.03 -3.25
C PRO A 49 -13.29 -10.53 -3.04
N ALA A 50 -13.05 -10.98 -1.82
CA ALA A 50 -13.35 -12.35 -1.44
C ALA A 50 -14.86 -12.60 -1.51
N PRO A 51 -15.30 -13.86 -1.70
CA PRO A 51 -16.74 -14.17 -1.70
C PRO A 51 -17.43 -13.65 -0.44
N GLY A 52 -18.53 -12.94 -0.62
CA GLY A 52 -19.26 -12.35 0.48
C GLY A 52 -18.71 -11.03 0.98
N LYS A 53 -17.65 -10.53 0.39
CA LYS A 53 -17.05 -9.25 0.73
C LYS A 53 -17.32 -8.22 -0.36
N PHE A 54 -17.52 -6.96 0.04
CA PHE A 54 -17.77 -5.87 -0.90
C PHE A 54 -16.56 -4.97 -1.09
N VAL A 55 -15.49 -5.19 -0.33
CA VAL A 55 -14.29 -4.35 -0.37
C VAL A 55 -13.16 -5.13 -1.03
N SER A 56 -12.57 -4.54 -2.08
CA SER A 56 -11.43 -5.14 -2.76
C SER A 56 -10.18 -4.95 -1.90
N PRO A 57 -9.32 -5.98 -1.80
CA PRO A 57 -8.03 -5.80 -1.13
C PRO A 57 -7.16 -4.89 -1.97
N VAL A 58 -6.50 -3.94 -1.31
CA VAL A 58 -5.60 -3.01 -1.96
C VAL A 58 -4.20 -3.22 -1.40
N GLU A 59 -3.23 -3.38 -2.30
CA GLU A 59 -1.83 -3.53 -1.93
C GLU A 59 -1.03 -2.43 -2.61
N ILE A 60 -0.20 -1.75 -1.81
CA ILE A 60 0.68 -0.71 -2.34
C ILE A 60 2.12 -1.21 -2.18
N TRP A 61 2.76 -1.46 -3.30
CA TRP A 61 4.14 -1.94 -3.32
C TRP A 61 5.07 -0.75 -3.29
N VAL A 62 5.96 -0.73 -2.32
CA VAL A 62 6.85 0.39 -2.10
C VAL A 62 8.30 -0.06 -2.04
N THR A 63 9.21 0.87 -2.38
CA THR A 63 10.63 0.66 -2.16
C THR A 63 11.09 1.61 -1.07
N PRO A 64 11.77 1.12 -0.02
CA PRO A 64 12.36 2.00 0.96
C PRO A 64 13.40 2.88 0.29
N LYS A 65 13.41 4.14 0.69
CA LYS A 65 14.43 5.05 0.21
C LYS A 65 15.68 4.81 1.05
N GLY A 66 16.57 4.06 0.50
CA GLY A 66 17.83 3.75 1.13
C GLY A 66 18.78 4.90 1.20
#